data_9cc3bd93c458c0314369f067c4e6cce1
#
_entry.id   9cc3bd93c458c0314369f067c4e6cce1
#
_cell.length_a   1.000
_cell.length_b   1.000
_cell.length_c   1.000
_cell.angle_alpha   90.00
_cell.angle_beta   90.00
_cell.angle_gamma   90.00
#
_symmetry.space_group_name_H-M   'P 1'
#
loop_
_entity.id
_entity.type
_entity.pdbx_description
1 polymer ?
#
loop_
_entity_poly.entity_id
_entity_poly.type
_entity_poly.pdbx_seq_one_letter_code
_entity_poly.pdbx_strand_id
1 'polypeptide(L)'
;AREYSDYMRHNRRQLSDRTALDVDEAPADIREWSTNLFVAKVDEHNLASLKDSVRLLEVSSKEYVPFVELEDGSRFYGHDMYHLLAARAVDTYQLLDGFQVDTLQRARINSVYTNMINAYRHRVGAEDAVVLATLDYWKWKSTGGGISREPYATYRERKERLDKEHLEVLDNLIREYGGREICAEVYIDKAGWLRGLGASYMDEVLQVCDEGVKRYSAYKRINELRNIRESVLQPYLNVSTQESVYPGDSLELNVGYRNLKGFTLNLYRTNLSEVPWMDAGINKAFYQKHARKLSATHFELKSSDSKSGKEGELLSGLQRMVLKCHVPDELGIYILQIVPDAATARTAEHFLVSTRFKVLTLSLPD
;
A
#
# COMPACT_ATOMS: atom_id res chain seq x y z
N ALA A 1 -8.08 -24.39 15.25
CA ALA A 1 -7.07 -23.94 14.28
C ALA A 1 -6.32 -22.70 14.79
N ARG A 2 -7.01 -21.61 15.11
CA ARG A 2 -6.40 -20.32 15.46
C ARG A 2 -5.40 -20.40 16.62
N GLU A 3 -5.79 -21.05 17.72
CA GLU A 3 -4.93 -21.18 18.91
C GLU A 3 -3.62 -21.94 18.60
N TYR A 4 -3.68 -22.99 17.77
CA TYR A 4 -2.48 -23.70 17.32
C TYR A 4 -1.57 -22.80 16.48
N SER A 5 -2.13 -22.02 15.54
CA SER A 5 -1.35 -21.08 14.73
C SER A 5 -0.73 -19.98 15.56
N ASP A 6 -1.45 -19.44 16.55
CA ASP A 6 -0.94 -18.43 17.48
C ASP A 6 0.17 -19.00 18.38
N TYR A 7 -0.01 -20.23 18.90
CA TYR A 7 1.05 -20.91 19.64
C TYR A 7 2.31 -21.10 18.81
N MET A 8 2.18 -21.55 17.57
CA MET A 8 3.31 -21.72 16.64
C MET A 8 4.06 -20.39 16.46
N ARG A 9 3.33 -19.30 16.23
CA ARG A 9 3.92 -17.99 16.01
C ARG A 9 4.69 -17.49 17.23
N HIS A 10 4.15 -17.66 18.43
CA HIS A 10 4.81 -17.24 19.68
C HIS A 10 6.03 -18.09 20.01
N ASN A 11 6.03 -19.38 19.63
CA ASN A 11 7.09 -20.33 19.95
C ASN A 11 7.97 -20.67 18.72
N ARG A 12 8.02 -19.80 17.71
CA ARG A 12 8.66 -20.07 16.42
C ARG A 12 10.09 -20.56 16.54
N ARG A 13 10.92 -19.91 17.37
CA ARG A 13 12.32 -20.31 17.60
C ARG A 13 12.45 -21.74 18.11
N GLN A 14 11.65 -22.10 19.09
CA GLN A 14 11.68 -23.45 19.70
C GLN A 14 11.20 -24.51 18.71
N LEU A 15 10.22 -24.19 17.87
CA LEU A 15 9.66 -25.09 16.88
C LEU A 15 10.58 -25.30 15.68
N SER A 16 11.36 -24.29 15.29
CA SER A 16 12.27 -24.40 14.14
C SER A 16 13.41 -25.41 14.37
N ASP A 17 13.77 -25.66 15.62
CA ASP A 17 14.88 -26.53 15.99
C ASP A 17 14.42 -27.98 16.25
N ARG A 18 13.12 -28.26 16.17
CA ARG A 18 12.55 -29.59 16.46
C ARG A 18 12.52 -30.46 15.21
N THR A 19 12.91 -31.71 15.39
CA THR A 19 12.77 -32.75 14.36
C THR A 19 11.29 -33.05 14.11
N ALA A 20 10.91 -33.32 12.86
CA ALA A 20 9.57 -33.72 12.52
C ALA A 20 9.21 -35.06 13.19
N LEU A 21 8.03 -35.13 13.78
CA LEU A 21 7.47 -36.32 14.40
C LEU A 21 6.41 -36.95 13.49
N ASP A 22 6.17 -38.26 13.66
CA ASP A 22 5.06 -38.91 12.98
C ASP A 22 3.74 -38.40 13.56
N VAL A 23 2.77 -38.15 12.66
CA VAL A 23 1.43 -37.65 13.08
C VAL A 23 0.68 -38.66 13.91
N ASP A 24 0.88 -39.97 13.64
CA ASP A 24 0.25 -41.07 14.36
C ASP A 24 0.87 -41.33 15.75
N GLU A 25 2.06 -40.79 16.02
CA GLU A 25 2.79 -40.89 17.29
C GLU A 25 2.84 -39.56 18.07
N ALA A 26 1.82 -38.72 17.89
CA ALA A 26 1.78 -37.40 18.54
C ALA A 26 1.83 -37.51 20.10
N PRO A 27 2.79 -36.83 20.75
CA PRO A 27 2.85 -36.79 22.21
C PRO A 27 1.57 -36.19 22.80
N ALA A 28 1.20 -36.65 24.01
CA ALA A 28 0.04 -36.10 24.71
C ALA A 28 0.23 -34.64 25.12
N ASP A 29 1.47 -34.21 25.41
CA ASP A 29 1.80 -32.82 25.71
C ASP A 29 2.10 -32.04 24.42
N ILE A 30 1.28 -31.05 24.13
CA ILE A 30 1.45 -30.19 22.93
C ILE A 30 2.80 -29.43 22.95
N ARG A 31 3.40 -29.24 24.11
CA ARG A 31 4.72 -28.59 24.22
C ARG A 31 5.85 -29.44 23.64
N GLU A 32 5.62 -30.71 23.40
CA GLU A 32 6.56 -31.64 22.78
C GLU A 32 6.34 -31.75 21.24
N TRP A 33 5.25 -31.17 20.74
CA TRP A 33 4.91 -31.26 19.32
C TRP A 33 5.93 -30.54 18.45
N SER A 34 6.19 -31.13 17.31
CA SER A 34 6.95 -30.53 16.21
C SER A 34 6.06 -29.69 15.30
N THR A 35 6.68 -28.87 14.44
CA THR A 35 5.98 -27.97 13.51
C THR A 35 4.94 -28.70 12.65
N ASN A 36 5.26 -29.90 12.13
CA ASN A 36 4.35 -30.64 11.25
C ASN A 36 3.08 -31.15 11.98
N LEU A 37 3.16 -31.48 13.27
CA LEU A 37 1.98 -31.85 14.07
C LEU A 37 1.04 -30.68 14.27
N PHE A 38 1.57 -29.51 14.58
CA PHE A 38 0.75 -28.29 14.68
C PHE A 38 0.09 -27.94 13.34
N VAL A 39 0.85 -28.00 12.24
CA VAL A 39 0.32 -27.74 10.88
C VAL A 39 -0.79 -28.72 10.54
N ALA A 40 -0.61 -30.01 10.82
CA ALA A 40 -1.63 -31.03 10.58
C ALA A 40 -2.92 -30.74 11.38
N LYS A 41 -2.80 -30.29 12.65
CA LYS A 41 -3.97 -29.91 13.47
C LYS A 41 -4.65 -28.65 12.99
N VAL A 42 -3.89 -27.63 12.55
CA VAL A 42 -4.46 -26.43 11.92
C VAL A 42 -5.26 -26.81 10.68
N ASP A 43 -4.69 -27.66 9.83
CA ASP A 43 -5.33 -28.13 8.60
C ASP A 43 -6.60 -28.95 8.88
N GLU A 44 -6.52 -29.92 9.79
CA GLU A 44 -7.66 -30.74 10.22
C GLU A 44 -8.84 -29.89 10.70
N HIS A 45 -8.60 -28.95 11.59
CA HIS A 45 -9.66 -28.10 12.14
C HIS A 45 -10.24 -27.12 11.13
N ASN A 46 -9.42 -26.54 10.25
CA ASN A 46 -9.91 -25.67 9.19
C ASN A 46 -10.77 -26.46 8.18
N LEU A 47 -10.33 -27.65 7.75
CA LEU A 47 -11.11 -28.50 6.85
C LEU A 47 -12.42 -28.95 7.50
N ALA A 48 -12.38 -29.36 8.77
CA ALA A 48 -13.58 -29.76 9.51
C ALA A 48 -14.59 -28.61 9.65
N SER A 49 -14.11 -27.38 9.90
CA SER A 49 -14.98 -26.20 10.05
C SER A 49 -15.70 -25.80 8.74
N LEU A 50 -15.15 -26.16 7.57
CA LEU A 50 -15.69 -25.82 6.26
C LEU A 50 -16.41 -26.99 5.55
N LYS A 51 -16.49 -28.15 6.19
CA LYS A 51 -16.96 -29.40 5.56
C LYS A 51 -18.39 -29.33 5.05
N ASP A 52 -19.30 -28.68 5.82
CA ASP A 52 -20.72 -28.59 5.50
C ASP A 52 -21.06 -27.17 4.95
N SER A 53 -20.55 -26.87 3.77
CA SER A 53 -20.74 -25.54 3.17
C SER A 53 -22.21 -25.21 2.92
N VAL A 54 -23.06 -26.19 2.59
CA VAL A 54 -24.50 -25.97 2.35
C VAL A 54 -25.19 -25.44 3.60
N ARG A 55 -24.99 -26.13 4.72
CA ARG A 55 -25.58 -25.71 6.02
C ARG A 55 -24.99 -24.39 6.49
N LEU A 56 -23.68 -24.17 6.34
CA LEU A 56 -23.01 -22.95 6.74
C LEU A 56 -23.49 -21.73 5.96
N LEU A 57 -23.86 -21.88 4.70
CA LEU A 57 -24.47 -20.83 3.87
C LEU A 57 -25.89 -20.44 4.33
N GLU A 58 -26.62 -21.35 4.99
CA GLU A 58 -27.96 -21.10 5.52
C GLU A 58 -27.97 -20.40 6.86
N VAL A 59 -26.86 -20.51 7.63
CA VAL A 59 -26.73 -19.94 8.97
C VAL A 59 -26.27 -18.48 8.88
N SER A 60 -27.06 -17.56 9.39
CA SER A 60 -26.72 -16.14 9.40
C SER A 60 -25.67 -15.82 10.46
N SER A 61 -24.60 -15.11 10.09
CA SER A 61 -23.61 -14.59 11.03
C SER A 61 -24.19 -13.57 12.03
N LYS A 62 -25.32 -12.95 11.70
CA LYS A 62 -26.04 -11.99 12.57
C LYS A 62 -26.63 -12.65 13.82
N GLU A 63 -26.87 -13.96 13.79
CA GLU A 63 -27.34 -14.72 14.93
C GLU A 63 -26.28 -14.85 16.05
N TYR A 64 -25.04 -14.53 15.73
CA TYR A 64 -23.89 -14.65 16.63
C TYR A 64 -23.44 -13.32 17.24
N VAL A 65 -24.25 -12.28 17.22
CA VAL A 65 -24.00 -11.04 17.98
C VAL A 65 -24.08 -11.35 19.48
N PRO A 66 -23.12 -10.91 20.32
CA PRO A 66 -22.06 -9.93 20.06
C PRO A 66 -20.71 -10.52 19.62
N PHE A 67 -20.61 -11.80 19.33
CA PHE A 67 -19.35 -12.43 18.91
C PHE A 67 -18.92 -12.02 17.48
N VAL A 68 -19.88 -11.55 16.69
CA VAL A 68 -19.65 -11.02 15.34
C VAL A 68 -20.19 -9.60 15.31
N GLU A 69 -19.30 -8.62 15.16
CA GLU A 69 -19.63 -7.21 14.97
C GLU A 69 -19.53 -6.85 13.48
N LEU A 70 -20.57 -6.16 12.97
CA LEU A 70 -20.60 -5.68 11.61
C LEU A 70 -20.43 -4.16 11.64
N GLU A 71 -19.24 -3.69 11.23
CA GLU A 71 -18.93 -2.28 11.17
C GLU A 71 -19.49 -1.64 9.89
N ASP A 72 -19.96 -0.39 10.01
CA ASP A 72 -20.37 0.41 8.86
C ASP A 72 -19.19 0.63 7.93
N GLY A 73 -19.41 0.42 6.63
CA GLY A 73 -18.37 0.56 5.60
C GLY A 73 -17.52 -0.68 5.34
N SER A 74 -17.69 -1.77 6.11
CA SER A 74 -17.02 -3.03 5.80
C SER A 74 -17.50 -3.61 4.47
N ARG A 75 -16.57 -4.23 3.71
CA ARG A 75 -16.89 -5.01 2.49
C ARG A 75 -17.52 -6.33 2.90
N PHE A 76 -18.81 -6.30 3.18
CA PHE A 76 -19.51 -7.45 3.70
C PHE A 76 -20.31 -8.15 2.60
N TYR A 77 -20.07 -9.41 2.41
CA TYR A 77 -20.81 -10.27 1.51
C TYR A 77 -21.30 -11.52 2.26
N GLY A 78 -22.47 -11.98 1.93
CA GLY A 78 -23.05 -13.20 2.43
C GLY A 78 -23.73 -13.09 3.79
N HIS A 79 -23.16 -12.46 4.79
CA HIS A 79 -23.64 -12.51 6.19
C HIS A 79 -23.90 -13.93 6.70
N ASP A 80 -23.25 -14.93 6.10
CA ASP A 80 -23.35 -16.33 6.44
C ASP A 80 -22.12 -16.85 7.18
N MET A 81 -22.28 -18.00 7.85
CA MET A 81 -21.19 -18.62 8.61
C MET A 81 -20.10 -19.18 7.71
N TYR A 82 -20.42 -19.53 6.44
CA TYR A 82 -19.42 -20.06 5.53
C TYR A 82 -18.36 -19.01 5.22
N HIS A 83 -18.77 -17.77 4.90
CA HIS A 83 -17.82 -16.67 4.69
C HIS A 83 -16.97 -16.41 5.94
N LEU A 84 -17.61 -16.32 7.12
CA LEU A 84 -16.90 -16.07 8.36
C LEU A 84 -15.83 -17.11 8.65
N LEU A 85 -16.17 -18.39 8.52
CA LEU A 85 -15.24 -19.50 8.77
C LEU A 85 -14.17 -19.62 7.68
N ALA A 86 -14.51 -19.34 6.40
CA ALA A 86 -13.55 -19.31 5.31
C ALA A 86 -12.51 -18.18 5.50
N ALA A 87 -12.95 -16.97 5.87
CA ALA A 87 -12.03 -15.88 6.20
C ALA A 87 -11.11 -16.24 7.37
N ARG A 88 -11.66 -16.87 8.43
CA ARG A 88 -10.86 -17.36 9.57
C ARG A 88 -9.87 -18.46 9.18
N ALA A 89 -10.24 -19.35 8.25
CA ALA A 89 -9.33 -20.38 7.75
C ALA A 89 -8.18 -19.74 6.96
N VAL A 90 -8.47 -18.77 6.09
CA VAL A 90 -7.43 -18.00 5.37
C VAL A 90 -6.47 -17.32 6.35
N ASP A 91 -7.00 -16.61 7.35
CA ASP A 91 -6.18 -15.96 8.38
C ASP A 91 -5.27 -16.96 9.11
N THR A 92 -5.81 -18.11 9.52
CA THR A 92 -5.02 -19.12 10.24
C THR A 92 -3.94 -19.75 9.37
N TYR A 93 -4.21 -19.97 8.08
CA TYR A 93 -3.18 -20.44 7.15
C TYR A 93 -2.10 -19.37 6.91
N GLN A 94 -2.46 -18.08 6.84
CA GLN A 94 -1.48 -17.00 6.71
C GLN A 94 -0.54 -16.90 7.92
N LEU A 95 -1.01 -17.26 9.13
CA LEU A 95 -0.15 -17.32 10.32
C LEU A 95 0.93 -18.40 10.24
N LEU A 96 0.82 -19.36 9.33
CA LEU A 96 1.85 -20.37 9.08
C LEU A 96 3.03 -19.87 8.23
N ASP A 97 2.99 -18.61 7.81
CA ASP A 97 4.09 -18.01 7.03
C ASP A 97 5.43 -18.13 7.78
N GLY A 98 6.45 -18.59 7.05
CA GLY A 98 7.79 -18.79 7.56
C GLY A 98 8.04 -20.10 8.33
N PHE A 99 7.07 -21.03 8.36
CA PHE A 99 7.25 -22.39 8.88
C PHE A 99 7.60 -23.42 7.79
N GLN A 100 8.05 -22.98 6.62
CA GLN A 100 8.44 -23.82 5.47
C GLN A 100 7.30 -24.68 4.90
N VAL A 101 6.06 -24.27 5.09
CA VAL A 101 4.85 -24.96 4.59
C VAL A 101 4.16 -24.17 3.47
N ASP A 102 4.89 -23.33 2.78
CA ASP A 102 4.37 -22.39 1.76
C ASP A 102 3.52 -23.06 0.67
N THR A 103 3.89 -24.29 0.26
CA THR A 103 3.13 -25.04 -0.75
C THR A 103 1.77 -25.46 -0.24
N LEU A 104 1.71 -26.04 0.97
CA LEU A 104 0.46 -26.43 1.61
C LEU A 104 -0.42 -25.21 1.87
N GLN A 105 0.16 -24.17 2.45
CA GLN A 105 -0.53 -22.92 2.79
C GLN A 105 -1.21 -22.32 1.56
N ARG A 106 -0.48 -22.16 0.46
CA ARG A 106 -1.02 -21.63 -0.80
C ARG A 106 -2.09 -22.51 -1.41
N ALA A 107 -1.87 -23.82 -1.42
CA ALA A 107 -2.85 -24.77 -1.93
C ALA A 107 -4.16 -24.69 -1.14
N ARG A 108 -4.08 -24.61 0.19
CA ARG A 108 -5.25 -24.52 1.08
C ARG A 108 -6.00 -23.20 0.94
N ILE A 109 -5.30 -22.06 0.94
CA ILE A 109 -5.93 -20.76 0.75
C ILE A 109 -6.59 -20.68 -0.63
N ASN A 110 -5.92 -21.14 -1.68
CA ASN A 110 -6.49 -21.22 -3.02
C ASN A 110 -7.78 -22.08 -3.02
N SER A 111 -7.75 -23.25 -2.38
CA SER A 111 -8.91 -24.13 -2.26
C SER A 111 -10.06 -23.49 -1.50
N VAL A 112 -9.78 -22.77 -0.39
CA VAL A 112 -10.83 -22.08 0.38
C VAL A 112 -11.54 -21.05 -0.50
N TYR A 113 -10.78 -20.17 -1.19
CA TYR A 113 -11.39 -19.16 -2.05
C TYR A 113 -12.15 -19.75 -3.24
N THR A 114 -11.57 -20.74 -3.93
CA THR A 114 -12.23 -21.34 -5.10
C THR A 114 -13.51 -22.09 -4.72
N ASN A 115 -13.50 -22.80 -3.59
CA ASN A 115 -14.70 -23.49 -3.08
C ASN A 115 -15.76 -22.46 -2.65
N MET A 116 -15.38 -21.36 -2.00
CA MET A 116 -16.30 -20.31 -1.59
C MET A 116 -16.95 -19.63 -2.80
N ILE A 117 -16.18 -19.25 -3.80
CA ILE A 117 -16.69 -18.65 -5.05
C ILE A 117 -17.66 -19.61 -5.73
N ASN A 118 -17.30 -20.90 -5.84
CA ASN A 118 -18.16 -21.91 -6.45
C ASN A 118 -19.46 -22.10 -5.64
N ALA A 119 -19.40 -22.14 -4.33
CA ALA A 119 -20.58 -22.27 -3.48
C ALA A 119 -21.54 -21.09 -3.68
N TYR A 120 -21.03 -19.87 -3.76
CA TYR A 120 -21.87 -18.69 -4.06
C TYR A 120 -22.42 -18.68 -5.47
N ARG A 121 -21.69 -19.13 -6.48
CA ARG A 121 -22.19 -19.22 -7.86
C ARG A 121 -23.39 -20.15 -8.02
N HIS A 122 -23.49 -21.18 -7.19
CA HIS A 122 -24.63 -22.10 -7.19
C HIS A 122 -25.80 -21.64 -6.30
N ARG A 123 -25.69 -20.48 -5.64
CA ARG A 123 -26.73 -19.96 -4.76
C ARG A 123 -27.42 -18.76 -5.40
N VAL A 124 -28.71 -18.86 -5.58
CA VAL A 124 -29.54 -17.77 -6.12
C VAL A 124 -29.49 -16.55 -5.20
N GLY A 125 -29.27 -15.37 -5.76
CA GLY A 125 -29.21 -14.11 -5.00
C GLY A 125 -27.86 -13.85 -4.30
N ALA A 126 -26.84 -14.66 -4.56
CA ALA A 126 -25.51 -14.51 -3.97
C ALA A 126 -24.48 -13.84 -4.93
N GLU A 127 -24.95 -13.19 -5.98
CA GLU A 127 -24.09 -12.58 -7.01
C GLU A 127 -23.13 -11.55 -6.41
N ASP A 128 -23.58 -10.77 -5.42
CA ASP A 128 -22.74 -9.80 -4.72
C ASP A 128 -21.59 -10.51 -3.96
N ALA A 129 -21.90 -11.66 -3.36
CA ALA A 129 -20.90 -12.47 -2.67
C ALA A 129 -19.88 -13.10 -3.66
N VAL A 130 -20.33 -13.50 -4.87
CA VAL A 130 -19.42 -13.97 -5.94
C VAL A 130 -18.43 -12.87 -6.31
N VAL A 131 -18.91 -11.65 -6.54
CA VAL A 131 -18.06 -10.50 -6.88
C VAL A 131 -17.01 -10.27 -5.79
N LEU A 132 -17.44 -10.10 -4.54
CA LEU A 132 -16.54 -9.78 -3.43
C LEU A 132 -15.54 -10.90 -3.13
N ALA A 133 -15.98 -12.17 -3.14
CA ALA A 133 -15.10 -13.31 -2.95
C ALA A 133 -14.04 -13.42 -4.06
N THR A 134 -14.42 -13.08 -5.30
CA THR A 134 -13.49 -13.05 -6.43
C THR A 134 -12.46 -11.94 -6.28
N LEU A 135 -12.87 -10.74 -5.83
CA LEU A 135 -11.95 -9.63 -5.55
C LEU A 135 -10.95 -10.00 -4.44
N ASP A 136 -11.40 -10.57 -3.34
CA ASP A 136 -10.54 -10.98 -2.23
C ASP A 136 -9.56 -12.07 -2.64
N TYR A 137 -10.01 -13.05 -3.43
CA TYR A 137 -9.15 -14.09 -3.98
C TYR A 137 -8.03 -13.51 -4.85
N TRP A 138 -8.37 -12.62 -5.79
CA TRP A 138 -7.39 -12.05 -6.70
C TRP A 138 -6.45 -11.07 -6.00
N LYS A 139 -6.95 -10.32 -5.02
CA LYS A 139 -6.11 -9.50 -4.16
C LYS A 139 -5.07 -10.35 -3.43
N TRP A 140 -5.47 -11.45 -2.80
CA TRP A 140 -4.54 -12.38 -2.16
C TRP A 140 -3.54 -12.97 -3.16
N LYS A 141 -4.02 -13.46 -4.31
CA LYS A 141 -3.20 -14.10 -5.34
C LYS A 141 -2.13 -13.14 -5.90
N SER A 142 -2.45 -11.88 -6.06
CA SER A 142 -1.60 -10.87 -6.70
C SER A 142 -0.69 -10.11 -5.74
N THR A 143 -0.97 -10.11 -4.43
CA THR A 143 -0.22 -9.35 -3.42
C THR A 143 0.79 -10.16 -2.61
N GLY A 144 1.19 -11.34 -3.05
CA GLY A 144 2.24 -12.13 -2.42
C GLY A 144 1.85 -13.52 -1.97
N GLY A 145 0.57 -13.79 -1.66
CA GLY A 145 0.12 -15.13 -1.28
C GLY A 145 0.28 -16.16 -2.40
N GLY A 146 0.23 -15.73 -3.66
CA GLY A 146 0.48 -16.55 -4.84
C GLY A 146 1.91 -16.51 -5.38
N ILE A 147 2.78 -15.66 -4.84
CA ILE A 147 4.14 -15.43 -5.37
C ILE A 147 5.15 -16.11 -4.46
N SER A 148 5.87 -17.11 -4.98
CA SER A 148 6.92 -17.80 -4.25
C SER A 148 8.19 -16.94 -4.11
N ARG A 149 9.10 -17.35 -3.20
CA ARG A 149 10.45 -16.77 -3.06
C ARG A 149 11.33 -17.20 -4.23
N GLU A 150 10.97 -16.77 -5.44
CA GLU A 150 11.70 -17.06 -6.67
C GLU A 150 12.78 -16.01 -6.95
N PRO A 151 13.77 -16.30 -7.82
CA PRO A 151 14.74 -15.31 -8.29
C PRO A 151 14.01 -14.09 -8.91
N TYR A 152 14.60 -12.90 -8.77
CA TYR A 152 13.97 -11.64 -9.17
C TYR A 152 13.47 -11.59 -10.63
N ALA A 153 14.21 -12.20 -11.56
CA ALA A 153 13.82 -12.25 -12.97
C ALA A 153 12.49 -13.01 -13.16
N THR A 154 12.38 -14.21 -12.59
CA THR A 154 11.18 -15.05 -12.63
C THR A 154 10.01 -14.40 -11.89
N TYR A 155 10.31 -13.70 -10.78
CA TYR A 155 9.32 -12.93 -10.03
C TYR A 155 8.70 -11.82 -10.90
N ARG A 156 9.51 -11.08 -11.65
CA ARG A 156 9.04 -9.97 -12.49
C ARG A 156 8.10 -10.46 -13.59
N GLU A 157 8.48 -11.47 -14.36
CA GLU A 157 7.66 -12.04 -15.43
C GLU A 157 6.34 -12.59 -14.88
N ARG A 158 6.40 -13.26 -13.74
CA ARG A 158 5.21 -13.81 -13.09
C ARG A 158 4.30 -12.70 -12.57
N LYS A 159 4.86 -11.64 -11.99
CA LYS A 159 4.10 -10.48 -11.52
C LYS A 159 3.38 -9.80 -12.69
N GLU A 160 4.06 -9.53 -13.79
CA GLU A 160 3.47 -8.93 -14.99
C GLU A 160 2.31 -9.79 -15.54
N ARG A 161 2.47 -11.11 -15.55
CA ARG A 161 1.39 -12.02 -15.97
C ARG A 161 0.19 -12.00 -15.01
N LEU A 162 0.44 -12.04 -13.70
CA LEU A 162 -0.62 -11.97 -12.68
C LEU A 162 -1.36 -10.63 -12.71
N ASP A 163 -0.66 -9.54 -12.95
CA ASP A 163 -1.27 -8.21 -13.07
C ASP A 163 -2.23 -8.16 -14.27
N LYS A 164 -1.81 -8.73 -15.39
CA LYS A 164 -2.65 -8.83 -16.58
C LYS A 164 -3.87 -9.72 -16.36
N GLU A 165 -3.68 -10.93 -15.83
CA GLU A 165 -4.77 -11.85 -15.49
C GLU A 165 -5.76 -11.19 -14.51
N HIS A 166 -5.27 -10.43 -13.52
CA HIS A 166 -6.11 -9.73 -12.56
C HIS A 166 -6.98 -8.67 -13.24
N LEU A 167 -6.39 -7.83 -14.10
CA LEU A 167 -7.15 -6.83 -14.85
C LEU A 167 -8.22 -7.48 -15.76
N GLU A 168 -7.89 -8.59 -16.43
CA GLU A 168 -8.86 -9.34 -17.24
C GLU A 168 -10.04 -9.86 -16.40
N VAL A 169 -9.79 -10.32 -15.17
CA VAL A 169 -10.86 -10.75 -14.26
C VAL A 169 -11.73 -9.58 -13.81
N LEU A 170 -11.12 -8.43 -13.48
CA LEU A 170 -11.87 -7.22 -13.13
C LEU A 170 -12.78 -6.76 -14.28
N ASP A 171 -12.29 -6.81 -15.52
CA ASP A 171 -13.09 -6.49 -16.71
C ASP A 171 -14.24 -7.48 -16.96
N ASN A 172 -13.99 -8.76 -16.69
CA ASN A 172 -15.02 -9.79 -16.77
C ASN A 172 -16.13 -9.56 -15.72
N LEU A 173 -15.75 -9.23 -14.48
CA LEU A 173 -16.71 -8.90 -13.42
C LEU A 173 -17.54 -7.66 -13.77
N ILE A 174 -16.93 -6.61 -14.33
CA ILE A 174 -17.64 -5.42 -14.80
C ILE A 174 -18.64 -5.80 -15.91
N ARG A 175 -18.26 -6.66 -16.82
CA ARG A 175 -19.12 -7.11 -17.93
C ARG A 175 -20.31 -7.94 -17.43
N GLU A 176 -20.08 -8.84 -16.50
CA GLU A 176 -21.07 -9.78 -15.99
C GLU A 176 -21.99 -9.15 -14.96
N TYR A 177 -21.45 -8.34 -14.04
CA TYR A 177 -22.18 -7.79 -12.89
C TYR A 177 -22.36 -6.27 -12.92
N GLY A 178 -22.10 -5.61 -14.05
CA GLY A 178 -22.15 -4.13 -14.18
C GLY A 178 -23.52 -3.49 -13.91
N GLY A 179 -24.59 -4.26 -13.92
CA GLY A 179 -25.94 -3.79 -13.53
C GLY A 179 -26.20 -3.76 -12.02
N ARG A 180 -25.27 -4.25 -11.19
CA ARG A 180 -25.40 -4.33 -9.73
C ARG A 180 -24.55 -3.28 -9.03
N GLU A 181 -25.07 -2.70 -7.94
CA GLU A 181 -24.33 -1.68 -7.15
C GLU A 181 -23.00 -2.18 -6.62
N ILE A 182 -22.90 -3.48 -6.28
CA ILE A 182 -21.66 -4.08 -5.77
C ILE A 182 -20.52 -3.98 -6.77
N CYS A 183 -20.79 -3.82 -8.06
CA CYS A 183 -19.77 -3.64 -9.08
C CYS A 183 -18.95 -2.35 -8.87
N ALA A 184 -19.42 -1.41 -8.06
CA ALA A 184 -18.62 -0.27 -7.59
C ALA A 184 -17.31 -0.72 -6.91
N GLU A 185 -17.33 -1.84 -6.17
CA GLU A 185 -16.11 -2.40 -5.56
C GLU A 185 -15.11 -2.89 -6.61
N VAL A 186 -15.58 -3.41 -7.74
CA VAL A 186 -14.71 -3.80 -8.86
C VAL A 186 -14.00 -2.60 -9.45
N TYR A 187 -14.72 -1.47 -9.62
CA TYR A 187 -14.12 -0.21 -10.08
C TYR A 187 -13.11 0.34 -9.07
N ILE A 188 -13.40 0.24 -7.76
CA ILE A 188 -12.48 0.67 -6.69
C ILE A 188 -11.19 -0.16 -6.76
N ASP A 189 -11.30 -1.49 -6.83
CA ASP A 189 -10.15 -2.38 -6.90
C ASP A 189 -9.37 -2.18 -8.21
N LYS A 190 -10.05 -2.02 -9.36
CA LYS A 190 -9.42 -1.76 -10.66
C LYS A 190 -8.63 -0.44 -10.65
N ALA A 191 -9.23 0.64 -10.17
CA ALA A 191 -8.56 1.93 -10.07
C ALA A 191 -7.34 1.88 -9.14
N GLY A 192 -7.49 1.21 -7.98
CA GLY A 192 -6.39 0.99 -7.04
C GLY A 192 -5.26 0.16 -7.63
N TRP A 193 -5.60 -0.90 -8.36
CA TRP A 193 -4.62 -1.78 -9.00
C TRP A 193 -3.85 -1.05 -10.11
N LEU A 194 -4.54 -0.42 -11.05
CA LEU A 194 -3.94 0.36 -12.13
C LEU A 194 -3.01 1.46 -11.60
N ARG A 195 -3.44 2.16 -10.54
CA ARG A 195 -2.57 3.16 -9.88
C ARG A 195 -1.27 2.55 -9.36
N GLY A 196 -1.31 1.32 -8.85
CA GLY A 196 -0.15 0.58 -8.37
C GLY A 196 0.80 0.12 -9.49
N LEU A 197 0.32 -0.01 -10.73
CA LEU A 197 1.13 -0.41 -11.87
C LEU A 197 2.01 0.72 -12.42
N GLY A 198 1.69 1.97 -12.11
CA GLY A 198 2.59 3.09 -12.39
C GLY A 198 2.01 4.21 -13.26
N ALA A 199 2.89 5.13 -13.65
CA ALA A 199 2.55 6.39 -14.32
C ALA A 199 1.80 6.23 -15.63
N SER A 200 2.14 5.21 -16.42
CA SER A 200 1.53 4.95 -17.74
C SER A 200 0.04 4.61 -17.68
N TYR A 201 -0.46 4.24 -16.48
CA TYR A 201 -1.86 3.86 -16.29
C TYR A 201 -2.73 4.99 -15.70
N MET A 202 -2.17 6.18 -15.41
CA MET A 202 -2.92 7.23 -14.70
C MET A 202 -4.14 7.75 -15.46
N ASP A 203 -4.06 7.85 -16.79
CA ASP A 203 -5.20 8.24 -17.64
C ASP A 203 -6.32 7.19 -17.53
N GLU A 204 -5.97 5.90 -17.53
CA GLU A 204 -6.94 4.82 -17.36
C GLU A 204 -7.53 4.81 -15.95
N VAL A 205 -6.73 5.10 -14.91
CA VAL A 205 -7.24 5.28 -13.54
C VAL A 205 -8.32 6.35 -13.48
N LEU A 206 -8.08 7.51 -14.10
CA LEU A 206 -9.05 8.60 -14.14
C LEU A 206 -10.34 8.19 -14.87
N GLN A 207 -10.24 7.50 -16.00
CA GLN A 207 -11.38 6.99 -16.75
C GLN A 207 -12.21 6.00 -15.91
N VAL A 208 -11.55 5.03 -15.26
CA VAL A 208 -12.19 4.05 -14.38
C VAL A 208 -12.89 4.74 -13.20
N CYS A 209 -12.25 5.73 -12.58
CA CYS A 209 -12.86 6.50 -11.50
C CYS A 209 -14.08 7.28 -11.97
N ASP A 210 -14.00 7.99 -13.11
CA ASP A 210 -15.09 8.81 -13.63
C ASP A 210 -16.29 7.93 -14.04
N GLU A 211 -16.04 6.79 -14.68
CA GLU A 211 -17.08 5.84 -15.05
C GLU A 211 -17.75 5.22 -13.82
N GLY A 212 -16.98 4.75 -12.85
CA GLY A 212 -17.51 4.15 -11.61
C GLY A 212 -18.33 5.13 -10.79
N VAL A 213 -17.86 6.38 -10.63
CA VAL A 213 -18.62 7.45 -9.94
C VAL A 213 -19.92 7.78 -10.69
N LYS A 214 -19.88 7.82 -12.01
CA LYS A 214 -21.08 8.08 -12.83
C LYS A 214 -22.11 6.98 -12.71
N ARG A 215 -21.69 5.70 -12.72
CA ARG A 215 -22.59 4.54 -12.69
C ARG A 215 -23.16 4.27 -11.30
N TYR A 216 -22.36 4.45 -10.25
CA TYR A 216 -22.67 4.02 -8.88
C TYR A 216 -22.62 5.16 -7.87
N SER A 217 -23.10 6.34 -8.24
CA SER A 217 -23.01 7.58 -7.44
C SER A 217 -23.58 7.45 -6.02
N ALA A 218 -24.57 6.58 -5.81
CA ALA A 218 -25.22 6.32 -4.53
C ALA A 218 -24.57 5.22 -3.70
N TYR A 219 -23.56 4.51 -4.24
CA TYR A 219 -22.92 3.43 -3.52
C TYR A 219 -22.18 3.95 -2.28
N LYS A 220 -22.38 3.26 -1.14
CA LYS A 220 -21.87 3.69 0.19
C LYS A 220 -20.37 4.00 0.24
N ARG A 221 -19.55 3.31 -0.56
CA ARG A 221 -18.10 3.49 -0.61
C ARG A 221 -17.59 4.23 -1.86
N ILE A 222 -18.47 4.88 -2.59
CA ILE A 222 -18.10 5.58 -3.83
C ILE A 222 -17.03 6.66 -3.63
N ASN A 223 -16.90 7.18 -2.40
CA ASN A 223 -15.87 8.16 -2.06
C ASN A 223 -14.44 7.59 -2.20
N GLU A 224 -14.25 6.27 -2.17
CA GLU A 224 -12.96 5.66 -2.45
C GLU A 224 -12.49 5.98 -3.88
N LEU A 225 -13.38 5.89 -4.88
CA LEU A 225 -13.05 6.29 -6.26
C LEU A 225 -12.76 7.79 -6.37
N ARG A 226 -13.54 8.63 -5.66
CA ARG A 226 -13.30 10.08 -5.64
C ARG A 226 -11.93 10.39 -5.02
N ASN A 227 -11.58 9.74 -3.93
CA ASN A 227 -10.28 9.89 -3.25
C ASN A 227 -9.13 9.41 -4.14
N ILE A 228 -9.28 8.27 -4.83
CA ILE A 228 -8.28 7.77 -5.80
C ILE A 228 -8.08 8.81 -6.90
N ARG A 229 -9.16 9.28 -7.52
CA ARG A 229 -9.13 10.32 -8.57
C ARG A 229 -8.42 11.58 -8.10
N GLU A 230 -8.81 12.10 -6.95
CA GLU A 230 -8.21 13.29 -6.36
C GLU A 230 -6.71 13.08 -6.09
N SER A 231 -6.32 11.92 -5.55
CA SER A 231 -4.92 11.61 -5.29
C SER A 231 -4.05 11.58 -6.55
N VAL A 232 -4.63 11.20 -7.70
CA VAL A 232 -3.94 11.23 -9.00
C VAL A 232 -3.80 12.65 -9.52
N LEU A 233 -4.82 13.48 -9.33
CA LEU A 233 -4.84 14.88 -9.80
C LEU A 233 -4.12 15.85 -8.86
N GLN A 234 -3.91 15.45 -7.60
CA GLN A 234 -3.33 16.33 -6.59
C GLN A 234 -1.90 16.77 -6.97
N PRO A 235 -1.61 18.08 -6.94
CA PRO A 235 -0.27 18.59 -7.10
C PRO A 235 0.68 18.08 -6.01
N TYR A 236 1.88 17.70 -6.40
CA TYR A 236 2.90 17.23 -5.48
C TYR A 236 4.23 17.89 -5.76
N LEU A 237 4.91 18.32 -4.70
CA LEU A 237 6.27 18.84 -4.74
C LEU A 237 7.05 18.31 -3.54
N ASN A 238 8.21 17.74 -3.81
CA ASN A 238 9.19 17.38 -2.78
C ASN A 238 10.56 17.86 -3.23
N VAL A 239 11.29 18.46 -2.31
CA VAL A 239 12.66 18.90 -2.56
C VAL A 239 13.55 18.33 -1.48
N SER A 240 14.67 17.78 -1.86
CA SER A 240 15.71 17.35 -0.95
C SER A 240 17.05 18.00 -1.33
N THR A 241 17.82 18.35 -0.32
CA THR A 241 19.10 19.03 -0.47
C THR A 241 20.05 18.70 0.68
N GLN A 242 21.29 19.12 0.56
CA GLN A 242 22.27 19.02 1.66
C GLN A 242 21.94 20.08 2.72
N GLU A 243 22.19 19.74 3.99
CA GLU A 243 21.95 20.63 5.13
C GLU A 243 23.11 21.62 5.34
N SER A 244 24.28 21.35 4.78
CA SER A 244 25.47 22.19 4.91
C SER A 244 26.22 22.33 3.59
N VAL A 245 26.79 23.49 3.37
CA VAL A 245 27.50 23.86 2.14
C VAL A 245 28.62 24.84 2.45
N TYR A 246 29.67 24.87 1.61
CA TYR A 246 30.69 25.93 1.70
C TYR A 246 30.16 27.26 1.12
N PRO A 247 30.63 28.40 1.67
CA PRO A 247 30.29 29.72 1.10
C PRO A 247 30.69 29.79 -0.38
N GLY A 248 29.80 30.36 -1.20
CA GLY A 248 30.02 30.51 -2.63
C GLY A 248 29.82 29.25 -3.48
N ASP A 249 29.60 28.09 -2.85
CA ASP A 249 29.38 26.84 -3.58
C ASP A 249 27.99 26.76 -4.22
N SER A 250 27.87 25.81 -5.13
CA SER A 250 26.60 25.48 -5.78
C SER A 250 25.92 24.35 -5.02
N LEU A 251 24.72 24.61 -4.52
CA LEU A 251 23.88 23.65 -3.86
C LEU A 251 23.03 22.89 -4.86
N GLU A 252 23.01 21.57 -4.79
CA GLU A 252 22.12 20.74 -5.63
C GLU A 252 20.79 20.49 -4.91
N LEU A 253 19.69 20.80 -5.60
CA LEU A 253 18.33 20.55 -5.16
C LEU A 253 17.74 19.41 -6.00
N ASN A 254 17.42 18.29 -5.36
CA ASN A 254 16.70 17.20 -5.99
C ASN A 254 15.20 17.47 -5.86
N VAL A 255 14.56 17.79 -6.98
CA VAL A 255 13.14 18.17 -7.03
C VAL A 255 12.33 17.05 -7.63
N GLY A 256 11.40 16.49 -6.82
CA GLY A 256 10.37 15.55 -7.28
C GLY A 256 9.02 16.29 -7.37
N TYR A 257 8.34 16.22 -8.50
CA TYR A 257 7.09 16.94 -8.71
C TYR A 257 6.09 16.17 -9.58
N ARG A 258 4.81 16.51 -9.40
CA ARG A 258 3.69 15.98 -10.20
C ARG A 258 2.56 17.02 -10.25
N ASN A 259 1.90 17.15 -11.39
CA ASN A 259 0.76 18.05 -11.60
C ASN A 259 1.03 19.52 -11.20
N LEU A 260 2.25 19.98 -11.40
CA LEU A 260 2.67 21.34 -11.14
C LEU A 260 3.20 21.99 -12.41
N LYS A 261 2.87 23.28 -12.59
CA LYS A 261 3.38 24.10 -13.70
C LYS A 261 4.71 24.77 -13.34
N GLY A 262 4.94 25.02 -12.06
CA GLY A 262 6.14 25.67 -11.57
C GLY A 262 6.17 25.80 -10.07
N PHE A 263 7.25 26.36 -9.57
CA PHE A 263 7.43 26.74 -8.17
C PHE A 263 8.41 27.92 -8.05
N THR A 264 8.32 28.63 -6.94
CA THR A 264 9.24 29.72 -6.61
C THR A 264 10.17 29.29 -5.48
N LEU A 265 11.48 29.38 -5.72
CA LEU A 265 12.52 29.20 -4.71
C LEU A 265 12.85 30.58 -4.12
N ASN A 266 12.57 30.76 -2.87
CA ASN A 266 12.96 31.93 -2.08
C ASN A 266 14.15 31.58 -1.18
N LEU A 267 15.21 32.40 -1.27
CA LEU A 267 16.35 32.28 -0.37
C LEU A 267 16.28 33.39 0.67
N TYR A 268 16.34 32.99 1.92
CA TYR A 268 16.39 33.93 3.06
C TYR A 268 17.69 33.75 3.85
N ARG A 269 18.21 34.81 4.41
CA ARG A 269 19.25 34.79 5.46
C ARG A 269 18.59 35.03 6.80
N THR A 270 18.97 34.25 7.81
CA THR A 270 18.47 34.41 9.16
C THR A 270 19.46 35.24 10.01
N ASN A 271 18.94 35.88 11.05
CA ASN A 271 19.73 36.56 12.08
C ASN A 271 19.81 35.75 13.40
N LEU A 272 19.38 34.50 13.36
CA LEU A 272 19.40 33.60 14.52
C LEU A 272 20.82 33.07 14.78
N SER A 273 21.20 32.96 16.06
CA SER A 273 22.32 32.13 16.48
C SER A 273 21.97 30.64 16.38
N GLU A 274 22.95 29.74 16.31
CA GLU A 274 22.77 28.33 16.01
C GLU A 274 21.77 27.58 16.91
N VAL A 275 21.64 27.93 18.16
CA VAL A 275 20.81 27.21 19.14
C VAL A 275 19.30 27.51 19.05
N PRO A 276 18.84 28.76 18.88
CA PRO A 276 17.39 29.09 18.92
C PRO A 276 16.59 28.70 17.66
N TRP A 277 17.24 28.48 16.53
CA TRP A 277 16.49 28.22 15.27
C TRP A 277 15.97 26.78 15.16
N MET A 278 16.61 25.81 15.82
CA MET A 278 16.20 24.41 15.77
C MET A 278 14.81 24.19 16.39
N ASP A 279 14.43 25.02 17.38
CA ASP A 279 13.14 24.92 18.07
C ASP A 279 12.12 25.97 17.60
N ALA A 280 12.51 26.86 16.69
CA ALA A 280 11.63 27.90 16.20
C ALA A 280 10.69 27.36 15.11
N GLY A 281 9.39 27.40 15.38
CA GLY A 281 8.39 27.15 14.34
C GLY A 281 8.50 28.18 13.21
N ILE A 282 8.71 27.72 11.97
CA ILE A 282 8.77 28.60 10.79
C ILE A 282 7.35 29.02 10.42
N ASN A 283 7.04 30.28 10.66
CA ASN A 283 5.75 30.86 10.33
C ASN A 283 5.92 32.31 9.83
N LYS A 284 4.84 32.97 9.49
CA LYS A 284 4.88 34.35 8.98
C LYS A 284 5.57 35.32 9.92
N ALA A 285 5.36 35.18 11.23
CA ALA A 285 5.99 36.03 12.23
C ALA A 285 7.51 35.79 12.32
N PHE A 286 7.94 34.52 12.17
CA PHE A 286 9.34 34.16 12.10
C PHE A 286 10.05 34.88 10.93
N TYR A 287 9.48 34.81 9.72
CA TYR A 287 10.07 35.48 8.56
C TYR A 287 10.17 36.98 8.74
N GLN A 288 9.14 37.61 9.29
CA GLN A 288 9.14 39.06 9.54
C GLN A 288 10.21 39.50 10.55
N LYS A 289 10.44 38.68 11.57
CA LYS A 289 11.32 39.05 12.70
C LYS A 289 12.77 38.61 12.49
N HIS A 290 12.98 37.45 11.87
CA HIS A 290 14.25 36.75 11.89
C HIS A 290 14.85 36.44 10.52
N ALA A 291 14.15 36.70 9.43
CA ALA A 291 14.62 36.38 8.11
C ALA A 291 14.56 37.54 7.13
N ARG A 292 15.65 37.76 6.39
CA ARG A 292 15.73 38.74 5.30
C ARG A 292 15.77 37.97 3.97
N LYS A 293 14.82 38.27 3.09
CA LYS A 293 14.78 37.68 1.74
C LYS A 293 15.96 38.20 0.91
N LEU A 294 16.72 37.30 0.31
CA LEU A 294 17.86 37.65 -0.53
C LEU A 294 17.49 37.54 -2.01
N SER A 295 16.78 36.46 -2.40
CA SER A 295 16.39 36.24 -3.80
C SER A 295 15.07 35.49 -3.88
N ALA A 296 14.47 35.56 -5.07
CA ALA A 296 13.35 34.76 -5.50
C ALA A 296 13.56 34.35 -6.94
N THR A 297 13.56 33.07 -7.21
CA THR A 297 13.71 32.52 -8.56
C THR A 297 12.53 31.61 -8.86
N HIS A 298 11.82 31.90 -9.96
CA HIS A 298 10.73 31.04 -10.42
C HIS A 298 11.27 30.02 -11.41
N PHE A 299 10.83 28.77 -11.26
CA PHE A 299 11.16 27.66 -12.13
C PHE A 299 9.89 27.12 -12.80
N GLU A 300 9.87 27.17 -14.13
CA GLU A 300 8.83 26.52 -14.91
C GLU A 300 9.12 25.02 -15.00
N LEU A 301 8.13 24.19 -14.71
CA LEU A 301 8.20 22.75 -14.81
C LEU A 301 7.60 22.28 -16.13
N LYS A 302 8.28 21.36 -16.80
CA LYS A 302 7.73 20.75 -18.01
C LYS A 302 6.55 19.88 -17.62
N SER A 303 5.41 20.06 -18.27
CA SER A 303 4.28 19.14 -18.16
C SER A 303 4.72 17.80 -18.75
N SER A 304 4.44 16.71 -18.04
CA SER A 304 4.63 15.37 -18.60
C SER A 304 3.57 15.17 -19.68
N ASP A 305 3.98 15.05 -20.93
CA ASP A 305 3.17 14.31 -21.88
C ASP A 305 3.14 12.86 -21.41
N SER A 306 1.98 12.39 -20.96
CA SER A 306 1.71 11.07 -20.37
C SER A 306 2.02 9.87 -21.29
N LYS A 307 2.69 10.11 -22.43
CA LYS A 307 2.98 9.10 -23.46
C LYS A 307 4.44 8.68 -23.60
N SER A 308 5.36 9.21 -22.78
CA SER A 308 6.78 8.84 -22.91
C SER A 308 7.28 8.15 -21.64
N GLY A 309 7.24 6.81 -21.63
CA GLY A 309 7.98 5.99 -20.67
C GLY A 309 9.49 6.17 -20.89
N LYS A 310 10.06 7.31 -20.47
CA LYS A 310 11.49 7.56 -20.48
C LYS A 310 12.08 7.35 -19.09
N GLU A 311 13.31 6.83 -19.06
CA GLU A 311 14.16 6.73 -17.88
C GLU A 311 14.05 7.99 -16.99
N GLY A 312 13.47 7.84 -15.79
CA GLY A 312 13.26 8.91 -14.81
C GLY A 312 11.84 9.04 -14.27
N GLU A 313 10.82 8.40 -14.88
CA GLU A 313 9.47 8.35 -14.34
C GLU A 313 9.37 7.30 -13.23
N LEU A 314 9.03 7.76 -12.02
CA LEU A 314 8.67 6.86 -10.93
C LEU A 314 7.26 6.30 -11.13
N LEU A 315 7.01 5.13 -10.54
CA LEU A 315 5.74 4.39 -10.55
C LEU A 315 4.47 5.20 -10.18
N SER A 316 4.60 6.46 -9.80
CA SER A 316 3.51 7.35 -9.38
C SER A 316 3.29 8.58 -10.29
N GLY A 317 3.88 8.62 -11.49
CA GLY A 317 3.87 9.82 -12.34
C GLY A 317 4.72 10.98 -11.78
N LEU A 318 5.59 10.68 -10.83
CA LEU A 318 6.48 11.65 -10.23
C LEU A 318 7.67 11.91 -11.15
N GLN A 319 7.84 13.15 -11.56
CA GLN A 319 9.01 13.61 -12.30
C GLN A 319 10.11 14.04 -11.36
N ARG A 320 11.36 13.91 -11.80
CA ARG A 320 12.54 14.37 -11.06
C ARG A 320 13.39 15.29 -11.91
N MET A 321 13.91 16.32 -11.26
CA MET A 321 14.93 17.19 -11.82
C MET A 321 15.95 17.58 -10.76
N VAL A 322 17.16 17.90 -11.18
CA VAL A 322 18.19 18.46 -10.32
C VAL A 322 18.39 19.92 -10.70
N LEU A 323 18.25 20.81 -9.73
CA LEU A 323 18.51 22.23 -9.88
C LEU A 323 19.78 22.59 -9.12
N LYS A 324 20.50 23.58 -9.61
CA LYS A 324 21.63 24.18 -8.92
C LYS A 324 21.26 25.57 -8.43
N CYS A 325 21.47 25.81 -7.14
CA CYS A 325 21.26 27.09 -6.50
C CYS A 325 22.61 27.61 -5.98
N HIS A 326 22.94 28.84 -6.33
CA HIS A 326 24.15 29.48 -5.79
C HIS A 326 23.93 29.91 -4.35
N VAL A 327 24.87 29.56 -3.47
CA VAL A 327 24.86 29.94 -2.07
C VAL A 327 25.72 31.20 -1.91
N PRO A 328 25.27 32.19 -1.12
CA PRO A 328 26.07 33.41 -0.89
C PRO A 328 27.45 33.11 -0.28
N ASP A 329 28.44 33.92 -0.59
CA ASP A 329 29.80 33.84 -0.06
C ASP A 329 29.93 34.05 1.46
N GLU A 330 28.85 34.52 2.09
CA GLU A 330 28.82 34.82 3.51
C GLU A 330 28.46 33.58 4.36
N LEU A 331 29.17 33.42 5.46
CA LEU A 331 28.82 32.44 6.47
C LEU A 331 27.47 32.79 7.12
N GLY A 332 26.66 31.76 7.41
CA GLY A 332 25.40 31.99 8.10
C GLY A 332 24.40 30.86 7.95
N ILE A 333 23.23 31.07 8.50
CA ILE A 333 22.09 30.14 8.39
C ILE A 333 21.11 30.74 7.40
N TYR A 334 20.78 29.94 6.42
CA TYR A 334 19.86 30.31 5.35
C TYR A 334 18.62 29.43 5.38
N ILE A 335 17.51 29.92 4.82
CA ILE A 335 16.30 29.14 4.59
C ILE A 335 16.02 29.14 3.10
N LEU A 336 15.89 27.94 2.57
CA LEU A 336 15.33 27.71 1.24
C LEU A 336 13.85 27.41 1.40
N GLN A 337 13.00 28.33 0.94
CA GLN A 337 11.56 28.16 0.93
C GLN A 337 11.10 27.89 -0.49
N ILE A 338 10.47 26.77 -0.71
CA ILE A 338 9.98 26.32 -2.01
C ILE A 338 8.46 26.43 -2.02
N VAL A 339 7.95 27.39 -2.78
CA VAL A 339 6.52 27.70 -2.86
C VAL A 339 5.98 27.20 -4.20
N PRO A 340 5.16 26.15 -4.23
CA PRO A 340 4.54 25.66 -5.46
C PRO A 340 3.51 26.65 -6.00
N ASP A 341 3.31 26.67 -7.32
CA ASP A 341 2.31 27.54 -7.98
C ASP A 341 0.86 27.10 -7.68
N ALA A 342 0.68 25.86 -7.22
CA ALA A 342 -0.63 25.34 -6.84
C ALA A 342 -0.88 25.52 -5.34
N ALA A 343 -1.94 26.23 -4.97
CA ALA A 343 -2.30 26.52 -3.57
C ALA A 343 -2.56 25.26 -2.70
N THR A 344 -2.89 24.13 -3.33
CA THR A 344 -3.14 22.83 -2.66
C THR A 344 -1.86 22.06 -2.35
N ALA A 345 -0.72 22.42 -2.95
CA ALA A 345 0.56 21.79 -2.67
C ALA A 345 1.23 22.49 -1.47
N ARG A 346 1.93 21.70 -0.66
CA ARG A 346 2.61 22.23 0.54
C ARG A 346 3.88 22.98 0.14
N THR A 347 4.08 24.13 0.77
CA THR A 347 5.37 24.83 0.79
C THR A 347 6.38 23.97 1.54
N ALA A 348 7.56 23.76 0.94
CA ALA A 348 8.67 23.08 1.61
C ALA A 348 9.70 24.10 2.10
N GLU A 349 10.30 23.84 3.25
CA GLU A 349 11.28 24.71 3.88
C GLU A 349 12.47 23.88 4.35
N HIS A 350 13.68 24.31 3.96
CA HIS A 350 14.93 23.66 4.33
C HIS A 350 15.89 24.65 4.94
N PHE A 351 16.42 24.33 6.10
CA PHE A 351 17.54 25.06 6.67
C PHE A 351 18.84 24.64 5.99
N LEU A 352 19.68 25.62 5.72
CA LEU A 352 20.98 25.43 5.12
C LEU A 352 22.02 26.19 5.94
N VAL A 353 23.04 25.49 6.38
CA VAL A 353 24.17 26.10 7.11
C VAL A 353 25.33 26.29 6.14
N SER A 354 25.66 27.54 5.85
CA SER A 354 26.86 27.89 5.13
C SER A 354 28.03 27.96 6.12
N THR A 355 28.98 27.02 6.02
CA THR A 355 30.09 26.86 6.96
C THR A 355 31.38 26.45 6.25
N ARG A 356 32.52 26.82 6.84
CA ARG A 356 33.84 26.36 6.41
C ARG A 356 34.25 25.00 7.00
N PHE A 357 33.46 24.48 7.95
CA PHE A 357 33.75 23.22 8.63
C PHE A 357 32.67 22.19 8.30
N LYS A 358 33.09 21.02 7.84
CA LYS A 358 32.19 19.88 7.61
C LYS A 358 32.59 18.77 8.58
N VAL A 359 31.69 18.43 9.51
CA VAL A 359 31.89 17.30 10.40
C VAL A 359 31.39 16.05 9.70
N LEU A 360 32.27 15.10 9.45
CA LEU A 360 31.93 13.76 8.98
C LEU A 360 31.82 12.86 10.21
N THR A 361 30.63 12.41 10.52
CA THR A 361 30.43 11.35 11.51
C THR A 361 30.60 10.02 10.81
N LEU A 362 31.70 9.31 11.11
CA LEU A 362 31.93 7.93 10.68
C LEU A 362 31.39 7.03 11.78
N SER A 363 30.33 6.29 11.50
CA SER A 363 29.90 5.17 12.32
C SER A 363 30.79 3.99 11.95
N LEU A 364 31.68 3.60 12.85
CA LEU A 364 32.41 2.34 12.69
C LEU A 364 31.42 1.20 12.99
N PRO A 365 31.37 0.14 12.16
CA PRO A 365 30.62 -1.05 12.53
C PRO A 365 31.26 -1.69 13.76
N ASP A 366 30.44 -2.03 14.77
CA ASP A 366 30.81 -2.85 15.93
C ASP A 366 31.23 -4.27 15.52
#